data_9a271fd61d2620679934ac62aae17f20
#
_entry.id   9a271fd61d2620679934ac62aae17f20
#
_cell.length_a   1.000
_cell.length_b   1.000
_cell.length_c   1.000
_cell.angle_alpha   90.00
_cell.angle_beta   90.00
_cell.angle_gamma   90.00
#
_symmetry.space_group_name_H-M   'P 1'
#
loop_
_entity.id
_entity.type
_entity.pdbx_description
1 polymer ?
#
loop_
_entity_poly.entity_id
_entity_poly.type
_entity_poly.pdbx_seq_one_letter_code
_entity_poly.pdbx_strand_id
1 'polypeptide(L)'
;MPRLILTAGAGEGLERCRRFLLEKDPQVTRRAAQAIEQQLMRLETDPHVGRPVDDMPELRELVIAFGDAGYVVLYRFVPAEETVYVLAFRHQREAGY
;
A
#
# COMPACT_ATOMS: atom_id res chain seq x y z
N MET A 1 -6.85 -13.44 12.60
CA MET A 1 -6.13 -12.70 11.56
C MET A 1 -6.98 -11.54 11.06
N PRO A 2 -6.47 -10.30 11.06
CA PRO A 2 -7.25 -9.17 10.53
C PRO A 2 -7.55 -9.34 9.04
N ARG A 3 -8.72 -8.85 8.63
CA ARG A 3 -9.07 -8.77 7.22
C ARG A 3 -8.40 -7.56 6.60
N LEU A 4 -8.11 -7.63 5.31
CA LEU A 4 -7.57 -6.52 4.56
C LEU A 4 -8.63 -6.03 3.58
N ILE A 5 -8.99 -4.75 3.67
CA ILE A 5 -9.96 -4.12 2.78
C ILE A 5 -9.28 -3.00 2.02
N LEU A 6 -9.31 -3.06 0.70
CA LEU A 6 -8.83 -1.98 -0.15
C LEU A 6 -10.00 -1.03 -0.42
N THR A 7 -9.85 0.20 0.04
CA THR A 7 -10.86 1.24 -0.24
C THR A 7 -10.76 1.70 -1.69
N ALA A 8 -11.75 2.46 -2.13
CA ALA A 8 -11.75 3.00 -3.49
C ALA A 8 -10.50 3.84 -3.76
N GLY A 9 -10.07 4.66 -2.80
CA GLY A 9 -8.85 5.46 -2.94
C GLY A 9 -7.60 4.63 -3.14
N ALA A 10 -7.48 3.53 -2.40
CA ALA A 10 -6.35 2.61 -2.56
C ALA A 10 -6.39 1.93 -3.93
N GLY A 11 -7.58 1.49 -4.35
CA GLY A 11 -7.76 0.86 -5.65
C GLY A 11 -7.39 1.78 -6.81
N GLU A 12 -7.78 3.06 -6.72
CA GLU A 12 -7.42 4.05 -7.72
C GLU A 12 -5.91 4.27 -7.79
N GLY A 13 -5.26 4.34 -6.63
CA GLY A 13 -3.82 4.50 -6.57
C GLY A 13 -3.07 3.32 -7.17
N LEU A 14 -3.50 2.11 -6.85
CA LEU A 14 -2.93 0.89 -7.41
C LEU A 14 -3.08 0.86 -8.93
N GLU A 15 -4.26 1.19 -9.44
CA GLU A 15 -4.52 1.20 -10.87
C GLU A 15 -3.67 2.23 -11.59
N ARG A 16 -3.52 3.41 -11.01
CA ARG A 16 -2.66 4.46 -11.59
C ARG A 16 -1.22 4.00 -11.71
N CYS A 17 -0.70 3.37 -10.66
CA CYS A 17 0.67 2.85 -10.66
C CYS A 17 0.83 1.71 -11.67
N ARG A 18 -0.18 0.83 -11.76
CA ARG A 18 -0.15 -0.28 -12.71
C ARG A 18 -0.09 0.20 -14.16
N ARG A 19 -0.92 1.18 -14.52
CA ARG A 19 -0.92 1.75 -15.87
C ARG A 19 0.43 2.34 -16.24
N PHE A 20 1.01 3.08 -15.30
CA PHE A 20 2.31 3.68 -15.52
C PHE A 20 3.38 2.62 -15.84
N LEU A 21 3.41 1.52 -15.11
CA LEU A 21 4.37 0.46 -15.32
C LEU A 21 4.11 -0.31 -16.62
N LEU A 22 2.84 -0.56 -16.97
CA LEU A 22 2.49 -1.28 -18.19
C LEU A 22 2.97 -0.56 -19.45
N GLU A 23 2.94 0.78 -19.43
CA GLU A 23 3.44 1.58 -20.54
C GLU A 23 4.96 1.45 -20.69
N LYS A 24 5.66 1.05 -19.63
CA LYS A 24 7.11 0.91 -19.66
C LYS A 24 7.55 -0.54 -19.91
N ASP A 25 7.08 -1.49 -19.08
CA ASP A 25 7.50 -2.88 -19.20
C ASP A 25 6.52 -3.80 -18.47
N PRO A 26 5.81 -4.67 -19.22
CA PRO A 26 4.87 -5.62 -18.59
C PRO A 26 5.50 -6.59 -17.59
N GLN A 27 6.77 -6.97 -17.79
CA GLN A 27 7.43 -7.87 -16.85
C GLN A 27 7.73 -7.17 -15.52
N VAL A 28 8.14 -5.91 -15.59
CA VAL A 28 8.35 -5.09 -14.39
C VAL A 28 7.04 -4.92 -13.64
N THR A 29 5.94 -4.72 -14.36
CA THR A 29 4.61 -4.60 -13.78
C THR A 29 4.25 -5.84 -12.98
N ARG A 30 4.55 -7.02 -13.50
CA ARG A 30 4.26 -8.28 -12.81
C ARG A 30 5.06 -8.42 -11.52
N ARG A 31 6.35 -8.08 -11.56
CA ARG A 31 7.21 -8.14 -10.38
C ARG A 31 6.78 -7.14 -9.32
N ALA A 32 6.39 -5.94 -9.74
CA ALA A 32 5.86 -4.94 -8.82
C ALA A 32 4.59 -5.42 -8.14
N ALA A 33 3.68 -6.02 -8.90
CA ALA A 33 2.44 -6.55 -8.36
C ALA A 33 2.71 -7.62 -7.29
N GLN A 34 3.68 -8.50 -7.51
CA GLN A 34 4.06 -9.52 -6.54
C GLN A 34 4.64 -8.90 -5.27
N ALA A 35 5.51 -7.92 -5.40
CA ALA A 35 6.10 -7.25 -4.26
C ALA A 35 5.04 -6.52 -3.43
N ILE A 36 4.11 -5.84 -4.10
CA ILE A 36 3.01 -5.13 -3.45
C ILE A 36 2.11 -6.13 -2.71
N GLU A 37 1.71 -7.20 -3.39
CA GLU A 37 0.85 -8.22 -2.79
C GLU A 37 1.45 -8.81 -1.54
N GLN A 38 2.73 -9.17 -1.56
CA GLN A 38 3.41 -9.74 -0.41
C GLN A 38 3.39 -8.79 0.80
N GLN A 39 3.62 -7.50 0.55
CA GLN A 39 3.62 -6.53 1.64
C GLN A 39 2.23 -6.22 2.16
N LEU A 40 1.22 -6.21 1.28
CA LEU A 40 -0.16 -6.03 1.73
C LEU A 40 -0.62 -7.23 2.56
N MET A 41 -0.25 -8.45 2.17
CA MET A 41 -0.55 -9.64 2.96
C MET A 41 0.11 -9.61 4.34
N ARG A 42 1.26 -8.99 4.43
CA ARG A 42 1.96 -8.81 5.71
C ARG A 42 1.12 -8.02 6.71
N LEU A 43 0.28 -7.10 6.24
CA LEU A 43 -0.60 -6.33 7.12
C LEU A 43 -1.65 -7.21 7.80
N GLU A 44 -1.99 -8.35 7.23
CA GLU A 44 -2.93 -9.29 7.84
C GLU A 44 -2.33 -10.02 9.04
N THR A 45 -1.02 -10.16 9.08
CA THR A 45 -0.32 -10.81 10.20
C THR A 45 0.33 -9.82 11.15
N ASP A 46 0.70 -8.64 10.66
CA ASP A 46 1.40 -7.64 11.45
C ASP A 46 0.87 -6.24 11.11
N PRO A 47 -0.34 -5.89 11.61
CA PRO A 47 -0.95 -4.61 11.24
C PRO A 47 -0.24 -3.38 11.81
N HIS A 48 0.71 -3.56 12.73
CA HIS A 48 1.47 -2.46 13.31
C HIS A 48 2.84 -2.24 12.66
N VAL A 49 3.12 -2.93 11.55
CA VAL A 49 4.43 -2.89 10.91
C VAL A 49 4.76 -1.52 10.31
N GLY A 50 3.77 -0.79 9.83
CA GLY A 50 3.98 0.56 9.30
C GLY A 50 4.22 1.57 10.39
N ARG A 51 4.84 2.69 10.02
CA ARG A 51 5.10 3.77 10.99
C ARG A 51 3.87 4.66 11.13
N PRO A 52 3.59 5.17 12.35
CA PRO A 52 2.49 6.12 12.53
C PRO A 52 2.72 7.40 11.73
N VAL A 53 1.63 8.00 11.27
CA VAL A 53 1.66 9.31 10.61
C VAL A 53 1.68 10.39 11.71
N ASP A 54 2.59 11.36 11.59
CA ASP A 54 2.85 12.33 12.66
C ASP A 54 1.60 13.03 13.20
N ASP A 55 0.77 13.58 12.32
CA ASP A 55 -0.41 14.34 12.75
C ASP A 55 -1.66 13.49 12.93
N MET A 56 -1.60 12.22 12.51
CA MET A 56 -2.73 11.30 12.58
C MET A 56 -2.22 9.92 12.99
N PRO A 57 -1.94 9.73 14.29
CA PRO A 57 -1.30 8.51 14.77
C PRO A 57 -2.14 7.24 14.60
N GLU A 58 -3.45 7.37 14.36
CA GLU A 58 -4.32 6.26 14.03
C GLU A 58 -4.06 5.71 12.63
N LEU A 59 -3.36 6.48 11.78
CA LEU A 59 -2.96 6.04 10.46
C LEU A 59 -1.50 5.62 10.46
N ARG A 60 -1.17 4.68 9.59
CA ARG A 60 0.21 4.20 9.41
C ARG A 60 0.57 4.19 7.94
N GLU A 61 1.86 4.33 7.69
CA GLU A 61 2.41 4.22 6.35
C GLU A 61 3.36 3.03 6.27
N LEU A 62 3.19 2.21 5.24
CA LEU A 62 4.11 1.12 4.94
C LEU A 62 4.82 1.44 3.63
N VAL A 63 6.16 1.45 3.68
CA VAL A 63 6.99 1.66 2.49
C VAL A 63 7.29 0.30 1.87
N ILE A 64 7.01 0.16 0.58
CA ILE A 64 7.29 -1.04 -0.19
C ILE A 64 8.44 -0.74 -1.13
N ALA A 65 9.61 -1.31 -0.86
CA ALA A 65 10.78 -1.11 -1.72
C ALA A 65 10.60 -1.84 -3.05
N PHE A 66 10.87 -1.15 -4.15
CA PHE A 66 10.84 -1.75 -5.48
C PHE A 66 11.67 -0.90 -6.45
N GLY A 67 12.69 -1.50 -7.04
CA GLY A 67 13.59 -0.79 -7.93
C GLY A 67 14.34 0.33 -7.21
N ASP A 68 14.48 1.47 -7.88
CA ASP A 68 15.17 2.65 -7.34
C ASP A 68 14.33 3.43 -6.33
N ALA A 69 13.07 3.13 -6.27
CA ALA A 69 12.14 3.81 -5.40
C ALA A 69 11.19 2.77 -4.81
N GLY A 70 9.92 3.06 -4.77
CA GLY A 70 8.95 2.10 -4.26
C GLY A 70 7.60 2.75 -4.12
N TYR A 71 6.79 2.19 -3.24
CA TYR A 71 5.42 2.61 -3.04
C TYR A 71 5.18 2.92 -1.57
N VAL A 72 4.18 3.73 -1.30
CA VAL A 72 3.76 4.04 0.06
C VAL A 72 2.29 3.68 0.19
N VAL A 73 1.98 2.89 1.21
CA VAL A 73 0.62 2.47 1.53
C VAL A 73 0.19 3.21 2.79
N LEU A 74 -0.93 3.93 2.70
CA LEU A 74 -1.54 4.55 3.86
C LEU A 74 -2.67 3.63 4.33
N TYR A 75 -2.66 3.26 5.60
CA TYR A 75 -3.67 2.33 6.11
C TYR A 75 -4.05 2.64 7.55
N ARG A 76 -5.18 2.10 7.96
CA ARG A 76 -5.66 2.17 9.34
C ARG A 76 -6.06 0.77 9.79
N PHE A 77 -5.56 0.36 10.96
CA PHE A 77 -6.00 -0.87 11.60
C PHE A 77 -7.06 -0.54 12.64
N VAL A 78 -8.19 -1.23 12.57
CA VAL A 78 -9.29 -1.08 13.52
C VAL A 78 -9.41 -2.39 14.29
N PRO A 79 -8.79 -2.49 15.50
CA PRO A 79 -8.77 -3.75 16.25
C PRO A 79 -10.15 -4.31 16.58
N ALA A 80 -11.12 -3.43 16.91
CA ALA A 80 -12.46 -3.86 17.25
C ALA A 80 -13.17 -4.59 16.09
N GLU A 81 -12.78 -4.29 14.86
CA GLU A 81 -13.33 -4.94 13.65
C GLU A 81 -12.39 -6.02 13.11
N GLU A 82 -11.21 -6.16 13.70
CA GLU A 82 -10.15 -7.02 13.17
C GLU A 82 -9.95 -6.78 11.67
N THR A 83 -9.85 -5.50 11.29
CA THR A 83 -9.79 -5.09 9.89
C THR A 83 -8.71 -4.04 9.67
N VAL A 84 -7.93 -4.21 8.61
CA VAL A 84 -7.00 -3.22 8.11
C VAL A 84 -7.63 -2.59 6.87
N TYR A 85 -7.84 -1.29 6.91
CA TYR A 85 -8.35 -0.52 5.78
C TYR A 85 -7.18 0.13 5.07
N VAL A 86 -6.94 -0.24 3.82
CA VAL A 86 -5.94 0.43 2.99
C VAL A 86 -6.61 1.62 2.35
N LEU A 87 -6.16 2.81 2.73
CA LEU A 87 -6.84 4.06 2.39
C LEU A 87 -6.30 4.70 1.11
N ALA A 88 -4.99 4.56 0.89
CA ALA A 88 -4.35 5.17 -0.27
C ALA A 88 -3.09 4.40 -0.64
N PHE A 89 -2.71 4.52 -1.90
CA PHE A 89 -1.52 3.89 -2.45
C PHE A 89 -0.91 4.85 -3.46
N ARG A 90 0.40 5.08 -3.34
CA ARG A 90 1.11 5.96 -4.27
C ARG A 90 2.53 5.49 -4.49
N HIS A 91 3.11 5.94 -5.59
CA HIS A 91 4.56 5.82 -5.80
C HIS A 91 5.27 6.83 -4.91
N GLN A 92 6.46 6.49 -4.42
CA GLN A 92 7.21 7.36 -3.52
C GLN A 92 7.49 8.75 -4.12
N ARG A 93 7.60 8.84 -5.44
CA ARG A 93 7.89 10.11 -6.13
C ARG A 93 6.66 10.95 -6.42
N GLU A 94 5.47 10.42 -6.17
CA GLU A 94 4.24 11.22 -6.30
C GLU A 94 4.13 12.18 -5.10
N ALA A 95 3.56 13.37 -5.36
CA ALA A 95 3.36 14.37 -4.32
C ALA A 95 2.03 14.12 -3.59
N GLY A 96 2.10 13.51 -2.41
CA GLY A 96 0.93 13.26 -1.56
C GLY A 96 -0.01 12.18 -2.10
N TYR A 97 -1.18 12.15 -1.52
CA TYR A 97 -2.20 11.12 -1.84
C TYR A 97 -3.34 11.66 -2.65
#